data_f5e8d7af5f78b9d6126a8e598c842fef
#
_entry.id   f5e8d7af5f78b9d6126a8e598c842fef
#
_cell.length_a   1.000
_cell.length_b   1.000
_cell.length_c   1.000
_cell.angle_alpha   90.00
_cell.angle_beta   90.00
_cell.angle_gamma   90.00
#
_symmetry.space_group_name_H-M   'P 1'
#
loop_
_entity.id
_entity.type
_entity.pdbx_description
1 polymer ?
#
loop_
_entity_poly.entity_id
_entity_poly.type
_entity_poly.pdbx_seq_one_letter_code
_entity_poly.pdbx_strand_id
1 'polypeptide(L)'
;SYVGGEGAPVDLADIYEDATMIAKFSINDADALLDLQHNIQSNAVDYKHIPVTFNDTIGHNYTASLDYLSPHVNTSTGTLEIQALIDNKYGELRSGMFVSVDLPTGTNPRAVLVKDAAISTDQLGKYLYVVNDSDRVVYTPITAGPLVHDTMRIVEKGIKPTDKYVTKAMLKVRDGMTVKPVIVP
;
A
#
# COMPACT_ATOMS: atom_id res chain seq x y z
N SER A 1 -33.31 -7.74 -44.14
CA SER A 1 -34.16 -8.88 -43.83
C SER A 1 -34.56 -8.83 -42.36
N TYR A 2 -35.82 -8.87 -42.06
CA TYR A 2 -36.35 -8.96 -40.70
C TYR A 2 -36.06 -10.35 -40.16
N VAL A 3 -35.44 -10.42 -39.01
CA VAL A 3 -35.27 -11.66 -38.24
C VAL A 3 -36.16 -11.51 -37.00
N GLY A 4 -37.29 -12.19 -36.98
CA GLY A 4 -38.27 -12.21 -35.90
C GLY A 4 -39.67 -12.30 -36.47
N GLY A 5 -40.43 -13.34 -36.10
CA GLY A 5 -41.86 -13.51 -36.47
C GLY A 5 -42.72 -12.65 -35.55
N GLU A 6 -43.99 -12.43 -35.99
CA GLU A 6 -44.99 -11.71 -35.22
C GLU A 6 -45.15 -12.28 -33.82
N GLY A 7 -44.73 -11.51 -32.79
CA GLY A 7 -45.20 -11.75 -31.43
C GLY A 7 -44.20 -11.76 -30.30
N ALA A 8 -42.87 -11.83 -30.50
CA ALA A 8 -41.90 -11.64 -29.43
C ALA A 8 -40.58 -11.04 -29.96
N PRO A 9 -40.06 -10.01 -29.34
CA PRO A 9 -38.72 -9.53 -29.66
C PRO A 9 -37.71 -10.64 -29.30
N VAL A 10 -36.84 -10.96 -30.26
CA VAL A 10 -35.72 -11.89 -30.05
C VAL A 10 -34.50 -11.05 -29.85
N ASP A 11 -33.88 -11.15 -28.69
CA ASP A 11 -32.57 -10.56 -28.41
C ASP A 11 -31.52 -11.28 -29.26
N LEU A 12 -30.96 -10.55 -30.24
CA LEU A 12 -30.00 -11.12 -31.19
C LEU A 12 -28.55 -11.00 -30.70
N ALA A 13 -28.25 -10.03 -29.86
CA ALA A 13 -26.93 -9.82 -29.29
C ALA A 13 -27.00 -8.89 -28.07
N ASP A 14 -26.16 -9.16 -27.09
CA ASP A 14 -25.85 -8.24 -26.01
C ASP A 14 -24.60 -7.42 -26.40
N ILE A 15 -24.70 -6.10 -26.24
CA ILE A 15 -23.60 -5.18 -26.52
C ILE A 15 -23.02 -4.74 -25.16
N TYR A 16 -21.74 -5.02 -24.96
CA TYR A 16 -21.02 -4.62 -23.76
C TYR A 16 -19.99 -3.56 -24.14
N GLU A 17 -19.90 -2.52 -23.30
CA GLU A 17 -18.76 -1.60 -23.32
C GLU A 17 -17.70 -2.14 -22.35
N ASP A 18 -16.56 -2.56 -22.86
CA ASP A 18 -15.46 -3.17 -22.11
C ASP A 18 -14.17 -2.32 -22.12
N ALA A 19 -14.25 -1.10 -22.66
CA ALA A 19 -13.10 -0.18 -22.71
C ALA A 19 -12.63 0.28 -21.33
N THR A 20 -13.55 0.37 -20.36
CA THR A 20 -13.26 0.74 -18.98
C THR A 20 -13.93 -0.24 -18.03
N MET A 21 -13.17 -0.75 -17.07
CA MET A 21 -13.64 -1.65 -16.03
C MET A 21 -13.75 -0.93 -14.70
N ILE A 22 -14.75 -1.31 -13.90
CA ILE A 22 -14.95 -0.79 -12.56
C ILE A 22 -14.49 -1.85 -11.55
N ALA A 23 -13.43 -1.53 -10.79
CA ALA A 23 -13.04 -2.31 -9.63
C ALA A 23 -13.84 -1.83 -8.40
N LYS A 24 -14.60 -2.74 -7.79
CA LYS A 24 -15.35 -2.48 -6.56
C LYS A 24 -14.68 -3.19 -5.41
N PHE A 25 -14.38 -2.45 -4.36
CA PHE A 25 -13.79 -2.99 -3.14
C PHE A 25 -14.31 -2.23 -1.92
N SER A 26 -14.02 -2.75 -0.73
CA SER A 26 -14.47 -2.13 0.51
C SER A 26 -13.37 -2.07 1.54
N ILE A 27 -13.37 -1.01 2.34
CA ILE A 27 -12.45 -0.80 3.45
C ILE A 27 -13.24 -0.84 4.76
N ASN A 28 -12.69 -1.55 5.77
CA ASN A 28 -13.26 -1.64 7.11
C ASN A 28 -12.37 -0.98 8.17
N ASP A 29 -11.23 -0.42 7.79
CA ASP A 29 -10.29 0.24 8.69
C ASP A 29 -10.65 1.73 8.79
N ALA A 30 -11.04 2.17 9.99
CA ALA A 30 -11.46 3.54 10.25
C ALA A 30 -10.31 4.54 10.09
N ASP A 31 -9.10 4.17 10.48
CA ASP A 31 -7.91 5.04 10.36
C ASP A 31 -7.52 5.21 8.90
N ALA A 32 -7.53 4.12 8.13
CA ALA A 32 -7.28 4.15 6.69
C ALA A 32 -8.32 5.02 5.93
N LEU A 33 -9.57 5.00 6.37
CA LEU A 33 -10.64 5.85 5.80
C LEU A 33 -10.43 7.33 6.09
N LEU A 34 -10.04 7.68 7.31
CA LEU A 34 -9.73 9.06 7.69
C LEU A 34 -8.53 9.60 6.90
N ASP A 35 -7.49 8.79 6.78
CA ASP A 35 -6.29 9.13 6.00
C ASP A 35 -6.65 9.31 4.51
N LEU A 36 -7.47 8.42 3.95
CA LEU A 36 -7.94 8.52 2.58
C LEU A 36 -8.71 9.82 2.33
N GLN A 37 -9.67 10.15 3.20
CA GLN A 37 -10.46 11.38 3.09
C GLN A 37 -9.58 12.63 3.20
N HIS A 38 -8.65 12.65 4.15
CA HIS A 38 -7.71 13.75 4.32
C HIS A 38 -6.80 13.93 3.09
N ASN A 39 -6.29 12.84 2.55
CA ASN A 39 -5.41 12.85 1.38
C ASN A 39 -6.14 13.28 0.11
N ILE A 40 -7.40 12.90 -0.08
CA ILE A 40 -8.23 13.37 -1.19
C ILE A 40 -8.44 14.88 -1.10
N GLN A 41 -8.80 15.39 0.09
CA GLN A 41 -9.03 16.81 0.30
C GLN A 41 -7.77 17.67 0.14
N SER A 42 -6.62 17.17 0.63
CA SER A 42 -5.35 17.86 0.55
C SER A 42 -4.61 17.70 -0.79
N ASN A 43 -5.10 16.81 -1.66
CA ASN A 43 -4.43 16.41 -2.91
C ASN A 43 -2.97 15.95 -2.68
N ALA A 44 -2.72 15.33 -1.53
CA ALA A 44 -1.38 14.92 -1.09
C ALA A 44 -0.91 13.62 -1.75
N VAL A 45 -1.85 12.82 -2.27
CA VAL A 45 -1.62 11.51 -2.87
C VAL A 45 -2.26 11.46 -4.25
N ASP A 46 -1.57 10.89 -5.22
CA ASP A 46 -2.12 10.67 -6.56
C ASP A 46 -2.99 9.40 -6.58
N TYR A 47 -4.30 9.61 -6.59
CA TYR A 47 -5.30 8.55 -6.72
C TYR A 47 -5.71 8.25 -8.18
N LYS A 48 -5.00 8.82 -9.17
CA LYS A 48 -5.25 8.56 -10.59
C LYS A 48 -4.42 7.40 -11.16
N HIS A 49 -3.36 7.01 -10.46
CA HIS A 49 -2.45 5.96 -10.91
C HIS A 49 -2.18 4.94 -9.78
N ILE A 50 -3.24 4.34 -9.25
CA ILE A 50 -3.16 3.33 -8.19
C ILE A 50 -2.73 2.00 -8.80
N PRO A 51 -1.64 1.38 -8.34
CA PRO A 51 -1.24 0.06 -8.83
C PRO A 51 -2.32 -0.99 -8.54
N VAL A 52 -2.57 -1.85 -9.52
CA VAL A 52 -3.49 -2.98 -9.36
C VAL A 52 -2.81 -4.26 -9.79
N THR A 53 -3.12 -5.34 -9.09
CA THR A 53 -2.63 -6.69 -9.38
C THR A 53 -3.82 -7.63 -9.54
N PHE A 54 -3.69 -8.58 -10.45
CA PHE A 54 -4.72 -9.57 -10.73
C PHE A 54 -4.22 -10.96 -10.33
N ASN A 55 -5.11 -11.81 -9.86
CA ASN A 55 -4.78 -13.20 -9.56
C ASN A 55 -4.49 -14.01 -10.83
N ASP A 56 -5.10 -13.60 -11.94
CA ASP A 56 -4.89 -14.19 -13.24
C ASP A 56 -3.61 -13.69 -13.90
N THR A 57 -2.96 -14.53 -14.70
CA THR A 57 -1.79 -14.11 -15.47
C THR A 57 -2.23 -13.24 -16.64
N ILE A 58 -2.09 -11.92 -16.47
CA ILE A 58 -2.33 -10.93 -17.53
C ILE A 58 -0.98 -10.45 -18.06
N GLY A 59 -0.96 -10.13 -19.37
CA GLY A 59 0.27 -9.76 -20.07
C GLY A 59 0.77 -8.35 -19.76
N HIS A 60 -0.10 -7.48 -19.23
CA HIS A 60 0.21 -6.07 -19.04
C HIS A 60 -0.07 -5.60 -17.61
N ASN A 61 0.64 -4.54 -17.21
CA ASN A 61 0.39 -3.86 -15.93
C ASN A 61 -0.71 -2.82 -16.11
N TYR A 62 -1.59 -2.75 -15.12
CA TYR A 62 -2.71 -1.82 -15.11
C TYR A 62 -2.62 -0.88 -13.90
N THR A 63 -3.23 0.27 -14.04
CA THR A 63 -3.45 1.21 -12.94
C THR A 63 -4.93 1.55 -12.85
N ALA A 64 -5.40 1.78 -11.65
CA ALA A 64 -6.75 2.24 -11.39
C ALA A 64 -6.76 3.73 -11.03
N SER A 65 -7.83 4.40 -11.34
CA SER A 65 -8.10 5.75 -10.86
C SER A 65 -9.31 5.73 -9.93
N LEU A 66 -9.18 6.33 -8.77
CA LEU A 66 -10.27 6.45 -7.81
C LEU A 66 -11.40 7.28 -8.44
N ASP A 67 -12.59 6.73 -8.49
CA ASP A 67 -13.76 7.36 -9.11
C ASP A 67 -14.82 7.71 -8.07
N TYR A 68 -15.15 6.76 -7.20
CA TYR A 68 -16.27 6.92 -6.28
C TYR A 68 -15.92 6.39 -4.88
N LEU A 69 -16.31 7.18 -3.90
CA LEU A 69 -16.27 6.83 -2.48
C LEU A 69 -17.70 6.91 -1.95
N SER A 70 -18.22 5.80 -1.41
CA SER A 70 -19.58 5.79 -0.86
C SER A 70 -19.74 6.81 0.27
N PRO A 71 -20.79 7.63 0.28
CA PRO A 71 -21.07 8.53 1.40
C PRO A 71 -21.67 7.78 2.62
N HIS A 72 -21.98 6.49 2.46
CA HIS A 72 -22.61 5.67 3.50
C HIS A 72 -21.75 4.46 3.84
N VAL A 73 -21.57 4.23 5.14
CA VAL A 73 -20.99 2.99 5.67
C VAL A 73 -22.06 1.91 5.69
N ASN A 74 -21.75 0.74 5.17
CA ASN A 74 -22.60 -0.43 5.33
C ASN A 74 -22.63 -0.85 6.79
N THR A 75 -23.75 -0.63 7.47
CA THR A 75 -23.90 -0.86 8.91
C THR A 75 -23.85 -2.34 9.32
N SER A 76 -24.10 -3.25 8.38
CA SER A 76 -24.03 -4.69 8.66
C SER A 76 -22.62 -5.24 8.64
N THR A 77 -21.73 -4.65 7.84
CA THR A 77 -20.33 -5.09 7.68
C THR A 77 -19.32 -4.10 8.27
N GLY A 78 -19.73 -2.87 8.59
CA GLY A 78 -18.83 -1.81 9.02
C GLY A 78 -17.89 -1.29 7.91
N THR A 79 -18.22 -1.57 6.65
CA THR A 79 -17.31 -1.26 5.52
C THR A 79 -17.81 -0.08 4.70
N LEU A 80 -16.88 0.64 4.09
CA LEU A 80 -17.15 1.66 3.08
C LEU A 80 -16.83 1.12 1.69
N GLU A 81 -17.78 1.25 0.76
CA GLU A 81 -17.57 0.85 -0.64
C GLU A 81 -16.80 1.92 -1.41
N ILE A 82 -15.84 1.48 -2.20
CA ILE A 82 -15.01 2.29 -3.07
C ILE A 82 -15.05 1.72 -4.48
N GLN A 83 -15.05 2.61 -5.49
CA GLN A 83 -14.97 2.22 -6.89
C GLN A 83 -13.79 2.91 -7.55
N ALA A 84 -13.04 2.16 -8.34
CA ALA A 84 -11.96 2.67 -9.14
C ALA A 84 -12.09 2.23 -10.58
N LEU A 85 -11.76 3.11 -11.51
CA LEU A 85 -11.80 2.86 -12.95
C LEU A 85 -10.46 2.29 -13.41
N ILE A 86 -10.50 1.30 -14.27
CA ILE A 86 -9.32 0.67 -14.89
C ILE A 86 -9.52 0.69 -16.41
N ASP A 87 -8.60 1.33 -17.13
CA ASP A 87 -8.61 1.33 -18.59
C ASP A 87 -8.25 -0.04 -19.13
N ASN A 88 -9.16 -0.66 -19.89
CA ASN A 88 -8.97 -1.97 -20.51
C ASN A 88 -8.40 -1.86 -21.93
N LYS A 89 -7.31 -1.13 -22.09
CA LYS A 89 -6.69 -0.84 -23.40
C LYS A 89 -6.38 -2.08 -24.25
N TYR A 90 -6.05 -3.17 -23.59
CA TYR A 90 -5.61 -4.39 -24.27
C TYR A 90 -6.73 -5.43 -24.37
N GLY A 91 -7.91 -5.12 -23.84
CA GLY A 91 -9.07 -6.03 -23.89
C GLY A 91 -8.87 -7.34 -23.09
N GLU A 92 -7.92 -7.36 -22.13
CA GLU A 92 -7.59 -8.54 -21.32
C GLU A 92 -8.48 -8.69 -20.10
N LEU A 93 -9.04 -7.57 -19.62
CA LEU A 93 -9.87 -7.55 -18.42
C LEU A 93 -11.29 -7.99 -18.74
N ARG A 94 -11.87 -8.80 -17.85
CA ARG A 94 -13.24 -9.29 -17.94
C ARG A 94 -14.00 -9.04 -16.64
N SER A 95 -15.30 -8.80 -16.76
CA SER A 95 -16.16 -8.72 -15.59
C SER A 95 -16.13 -10.05 -14.80
N GLY A 96 -16.02 -9.97 -13.49
CA GLY A 96 -15.87 -11.13 -12.60
C GLY A 96 -14.45 -11.53 -12.26
N MET A 97 -13.43 -10.87 -12.82
CA MET A 97 -12.03 -11.08 -12.40
C MET A 97 -11.78 -10.48 -11.01
N PHE A 98 -10.92 -11.15 -10.24
CA PHE A 98 -10.47 -10.62 -8.95
C PHE A 98 -9.27 -9.72 -9.13
N VAL A 99 -9.34 -8.55 -8.50
CA VAL A 99 -8.29 -7.53 -8.52
C VAL A 99 -7.92 -7.12 -7.10
N SER A 100 -6.64 -6.98 -6.84
CA SER A 100 -6.10 -6.34 -5.64
C SER A 100 -5.69 -4.92 -5.97
N VAL A 101 -6.17 -3.96 -5.18
CA VAL A 101 -5.91 -2.53 -5.36
C VAL A 101 -5.02 -2.08 -4.22
N ASP A 102 -3.81 -1.63 -4.57
CA ASP A 102 -2.84 -1.12 -3.59
C ASP A 102 -3.12 0.37 -3.31
N LEU A 103 -4.13 0.61 -2.48
CA LEU A 103 -4.57 1.97 -2.18
C LEU A 103 -3.59 2.66 -1.23
N PRO A 104 -2.92 3.75 -1.65
CA PRO A 104 -2.05 4.51 -0.77
C PRO A 104 -2.87 5.25 0.29
N THR A 105 -2.72 4.90 1.56
CA THR A 105 -3.45 5.52 2.68
C THR A 105 -2.77 6.75 3.24
N GLY A 106 -1.51 7.01 2.89
CA GLY A 106 -0.82 8.23 3.30
C GLY A 106 0.65 8.26 2.91
N THR A 107 1.22 9.44 2.91
CA THR A 107 2.66 9.65 2.85
C THR A 107 3.14 10.22 4.18
N ASN A 108 4.02 9.51 4.85
CA ASN A 108 4.69 10.05 6.02
C ASN A 108 6.10 10.54 5.63
N PRO A 109 6.30 11.85 5.36
CA PRO A 109 7.58 12.37 4.91
C PRO A 109 8.68 12.28 5.99
N ARG A 110 8.31 11.95 7.22
CA ARG A 110 9.25 11.76 8.34
C ARG A 110 9.54 10.29 8.61
N ALA A 111 8.89 9.37 7.91
CA ALA A 111 9.14 7.95 8.07
C ALA A 111 10.52 7.59 7.53
N VAL A 112 11.28 6.87 8.32
CA VAL A 112 12.60 6.36 7.92
C VAL A 112 12.47 4.89 7.59
N LEU A 113 12.95 4.49 6.42
CA LEU A 113 13.02 3.08 6.04
C LEU A 113 14.30 2.46 6.58
N VAL A 114 14.16 1.36 7.31
CA VAL A 114 15.29 0.57 7.81
C VAL A 114 15.15 -0.89 7.40
N LYS A 115 16.26 -1.62 7.34
CA LYS A 115 16.22 -3.07 7.12
C LYS A 115 15.51 -3.74 8.30
N ASP A 116 14.46 -4.52 8.05
CA ASP A 116 13.70 -5.21 9.10
C ASP A 116 14.61 -6.11 9.95
N ALA A 117 15.60 -6.76 9.31
CA ALA A 117 16.62 -7.56 9.98
C ALA A 117 17.52 -6.78 10.96
N ALA A 118 17.51 -5.44 10.92
CA ALA A 118 18.27 -4.61 11.86
C ALA A 118 17.47 -4.29 13.12
N ILE A 119 16.17 -4.51 13.12
CA ILE A 119 15.30 -4.26 14.27
C ILE A 119 15.39 -5.43 15.24
N SER A 120 15.71 -5.13 16.48
CA SER A 120 15.69 -6.08 17.58
C SER A 120 14.50 -5.82 18.50
N THR A 121 14.11 -6.85 19.24
CA THR A 121 13.01 -6.78 20.20
C THR A 121 13.47 -7.26 21.55
N ASP A 122 13.10 -6.55 22.59
CA ASP A 122 13.30 -6.93 23.99
C ASP A 122 12.01 -6.76 24.80
N GLN A 123 12.12 -6.78 26.13
CA GLN A 123 10.95 -6.61 27.02
C GLN A 123 10.35 -5.19 26.97
N LEU A 124 11.11 -4.20 26.54
CA LEU A 124 10.67 -2.81 26.45
C LEU A 124 10.08 -2.49 25.07
N GLY A 125 10.23 -3.40 24.09
CA GLY A 125 9.69 -3.23 22.76
C GLY A 125 10.73 -3.37 21.65
N LYS A 126 10.49 -2.70 20.52
CA LYS A 126 11.40 -2.72 19.37
C LYS A 126 12.45 -1.61 19.48
N TYR A 127 13.68 -1.94 19.11
CA TYR A 127 14.80 -1.00 19.15
C TYR A 127 15.77 -1.21 18.00
N LEU A 128 16.59 -0.18 17.76
CA LEU A 128 17.74 -0.20 16.87
C LEU A 128 19.00 0.19 17.64
N TYR A 129 20.14 -0.32 17.18
CA TYR A 129 21.42 0.22 17.56
C TYR A 129 21.84 1.32 16.59
N VAL A 130 21.84 2.57 17.05
CA VAL A 130 22.25 3.74 16.29
C VAL A 130 23.71 4.07 16.65
N VAL A 131 24.51 4.48 15.66
CA VAL A 131 25.89 4.91 15.88
C VAL A 131 25.91 6.43 15.89
N ASN A 132 26.31 7.02 17.01
CA ASN A 132 26.42 8.46 17.16
C ASN A 132 27.70 9.03 16.52
N ASP A 133 27.84 10.36 16.52
CA ASP A 133 28.99 11.07 15.93
C ASP A 133 30.35 10.76 16.62
N SER A 134 30.33 10.14 17.80
CA SER A 134 31.53 9.69 18.54
C SER A 134 31.84 8.20 18.29
N ASP A 135 31.28 7.62 17.24
CA ASP A 135 31.41 6.20 16.90
C ASP A 135 30.98 5.24 18.02
N ARG A 136 30.05 5.67 18.88
CA ARG A 136 29.48 4.83 19.93
C ARG A 136 28.08 4.35 19.55
N VAL A 137 27.84 3.11 19.88
CA VAL A 137 26.53 2.48 19.75
C VAL A 137 25.60 2.96 20.84
N VAL A 138 24.41 3.37 20.45
CA VAL A 138 23.34 3.82 21.34
C VAL A 138 22.10 2.96 21.13
N TYR A 139 21.61 2.37 22.21
CA TYR A 139 20.31 1.68 22.21
C TYR A 139 19.21 2.71 22.00
N THR A 140 18.46 2.58 20.92
CA THR A 140 17.45 3.55 20.53
C THR A 140 16.09 2.86 20.38
N PRO A 141 15.15 3.07 21.31
CA PRO A 141 13.79 2.57 21.18
C PRO A 141 13.10 3.18 19.96
N ILE A 142 12.34 2.36 19.24
CA ILE A 142 11.65 2.80 18.03
C ILE A 142 10.17 2.42 18.04
N THR A 143 9.36 3.19 17.34
CA THR A 143 8.03 2.79 16.92
C THR A 143 8.10 2.28 15.50
N ALA A 144 7.92 0.97 15.32
CA ALA A 144 7.98 0.33 14.01
C ALA A 144 6.58 0.27 13.39
N GLY A 145 6.48 0.75 12.18
CA GLY A 145 5.30 0.66 11.31
C GLY A 145 5.28 -0.62 10.44
N PRO A 146 4.55 -0.61 9.34
CA PRO A 146 4.41 -1.75 8.45
C PRO A 146 5.72 -2.13 7.73
N LEU A 147 5.77 -3.38 7.27
CA LEU A 147 6.83 -3.89 6.41
C LEU A 147 6.58 -3.42 4.97
N VAL A 148 7.64 -3.00 4.28
CA VAL A 148 7.60 -2.52 2.90
C VAL A 148 8.60 -3.34 2.08
N HIS A 149 8.19 -3.83 0.93
CA HIS A 149 9.04 -4.62 0.03
C HIS A 149 9.73 -5.82 0.70
N ASP A 150 9.03 -6.52 1.61
CA ASP A 150 9.45 -7.75 2.31
C ASP A 150 10.76 -7.66 3.12
N THR A 151 11.53 -6.61 2.97
CA THR A 151 12.87 -6.46 3.59
C THR A 151 13.06 -5.17 4.36
N MET A 152 12.25 -4.17 4.10
CA MET A 152 12.35 -2.85 4.71
C MET A 152 11.14 -2.59 5.60
N ARG A 153 11.36 -1.95 6.72
CA ARG A 153 10.29 -1.54 7.65
C ARG A 153 10.30 -0.04 7.85
N ILE A 154 9.11 0.54 7.87
CA ILE A 154 8.94 1.93 8.25
C ILE A 154 9.20 2.08 9.75
N VAL A 155 10.00 3.06 10.12
CA VAL A 155 10.16 3.52 11.50
C VAL A 155 9.50 4.90 11.61
N GLU A 156 8.46 4.97 12.43
CA GLU A 156 7.66 6.19 12.59
C GLU A 156 8.28 7.16 13.58
N LYS A 157 8.94 6.61 14.62
CA LYS A 157 9.57 7.39 15.70
C LYS A 157 10.83 6.69 16.20
N GLY A 158 11.76 7.49 16.71
CA GLY A 158 12.95 7.01 17.40
C GLY A 158 14.27 7.27 16.65
N ILE A 159 14.23 7.45 15.33
CA ILE A 159 15.43 7.73 14.53
C ILE A 159 15.18 8.88 13.55
N LYS A 160 16.27 9.47 13.07
CA LYS A 160 16.27 10.52 12.04
C LYS A 160 16.79 9.96 10.71
N PRO A 161 16.45 10.57 9.57
CA PRO A 161 16.94 10.14 8.26
C PRO A 161 18.45 10.15 8.10
N THR A 162 19.15 10.93 8.93
CA THR A 162 20.62 11.08 8.93
C THR A 162 21.34 10.09 9.84
N ASP A 163 20.60 9.38 10.69
CA ASP A 163 21.19 8.49 11.68
C ASP A 163 21.77 7.23 11.02
N LYS A 164 22.92 6.80 11.50
CA LYS A 164 23.57 5.56 11.08
C LYS A 164 23.14 4.44 12.02
N TYR A 165 22.66 3.36 11.51
CA TYR A 165 22.25 2.22 12.33
C TYR A 165 22.99 0.94 11.96
N VAL A 166 23.11 0.03 12.91
CA VAL A 166 23.84 -1.24 12.74
C VAL A 166 22.96 -2.23 11.96
N THR A 167 23.46 -2.73 10.82
CA THR A 167 22.75 -3.71 9.98
C THR A 167 23.29 -5.14 10.10
N LYS A 168 24.52 -5.31 10.62
CA LYS A 168 25.18 -6.62 10.75
C LYS A 168 25.82 -6.76 12.12
N ALA A 169 26.05 -7.99 12.54
CA ALA A 169 26.70 -8.35 13.78
C ALA A 169 25.99 -7.88 15.07
N MET A 170 24.67 -7.78 15.04
CA MET A 170 23.86 -7.26 16.15
C MET A 170 24.06 -8.04 17.46
N LEU A 171 24.33 -9.33 17.40
CA LEU A 171 24.61 -10.16 18.58
C LEU A 171 25.95 -9.82 19.28
N LYS A 172 26.85 -9.12 18.59
CA LYS A 172 28.17 -8.71 19.11
C LYS A 172 28.19 -7.26 19.58
N VAL A 173 27.15 -6.50 19.27
CA VAL A 173 27.06 -5.07 19.57
C VAL A 173 26.27 -4.86 20.85
N ARG A 174 26.74 -3.95 21.70
CA ARG A 174 26.06 -3.56 22.95
C ARG A 174 26.01 -2.04 23.08
N ASP A 175 25.06 -1.56 23.84
CA ASP A 175 24.98 -0.14 24.18
C ASP A 175 26.28 0.39 24.80
N GLY A 176 26.68 1.59 24.37
CA GLY A 176 27.93 2.26 24.81
C GLY A 176 29.21 1.77 24.15
N MET A 177 29.16 0.70 23.33
CA MET A 177 30.33 0.14 22.67
C MET A 177 30.85 1.09 21.57
N THR A 178 32.18 1.30 21.53
CA THR A 178 32.82 2.02 20.43
C THR A 178 33.03 1.08 19.25
N VAL A 179 32.61 1.51 18.08
CA VAL A 179 32.67 0.73 16.83
C VAL A 179 33.39 1.53 15.75
N LYS A 180 33.96 0.82 14.79
CA LYS A 180 34.46 1.44 13.56
C LYS A 180 33.44 1.16 12.44
N PRO A 181 32.57 2.12 12.12
CA PRO A 181 31.49 1.86 11.18
C PRO A 181 32.04 1.71 9.75
N VAL A 182 31.56 0.69 9.05
CA VAL A 182 31.72 0.56 7.61
C VAL A 182 30.35 0.87 6.99
N ILE A 183 30.27 1.97 6.25
CA ILE A 183 29.02 2.39 5.61
C ILE A 183 28.73 1.44 4.45
N VAL A 184 27.55 0.84 4.47
CA VAL A 184 27.04 0.01 3.39
C VAL A 184 25.87 0.76 2.77
N PRO A 185 25.84 0.96 1.45
CA PRO A 185 24.74 1.64 0.77
C PRO A 185 23.42 0.88 0.90
#